data_17b84f91f8563ed1b8b2b73cbdf17054
#
_entry.id   17b84f91f8563ed1b8b2b73cbdf17054
#
_cell.length_a   1.000
_cell.length_b   1.000
_cell.length_c   1.000
_cell.angle_alpha   90.00
_cell.angle_beta   90.00
_cell.angle_gamma   90.00
#
_symmetry.space_group_name_H-M   'P 1'
#
loop_
_entity.id
_entity.type
_entity.pdbx_description
1 polymer ?
#
loop_
_entity_poly.entity_id
_entity_poly.type
_entity_poly.pdbx_seq_one_letter_code
_entity_poly.pdbx_strand_id
1 'polypeptide(L)'
;GFVNAVLCLDDLSSSIWTWYRDGSRWAVKKVIDIPAEPADPDQLPPMLKGFKAVPPLVTDIDLSMDDRFLYVSCWGTGDFHQYDVSDPFAPKLTGKVRIGGIVSRAGHPKAGDGGLNGGPQMVEISRDGRRIYFTNSLYGAIDPQFYPEGLDGWMVKLDAGPDGGLALDPDFFVTWPKSHRPHQVRLEGGDCSSDSYCYP
;
A
#
# COMPACT_ATOMS: atom_id res chain seq x y z
N GLY A 1 -4.06 18.21 3.77
CA GLY A 1 -4.03 17.01 2.91
C GLY A 1 -2.71 16.28 3.02
N PHE A 2 -2.67 15.07 2.45
CA PHE A 2 -1.48 14.21 2.49
C PHE A 2 -0.92 13.99 1.09
N VAL A 3 0.39 13.75 1.01
CA VAL A 3 1.09 13.35 -0.21
C VAL A 3 2.23 12.39 0.17
N ASN A 4 2.40 11.32 -0.61
CA ASN A 4 3.48 10.37 -0.44
C ASN A 4 4.71 10.74 -1.27
N ALA A 5 5.89 10.57 -0.70
CA ALA A 5 7.13 10.45 -1.43
C ALA A 5 7.47 8.95 -1.55
N VAL A 6 7.39 8.44 -2.77
CA VAL A 6 7.51 7.00 -3.07
C VAL A 6 8.85 6.45 -2.64
N LEU A 7 9.92 7.22 -2.85
CA LEU A 7 11.29 6.80 -2.63
C LEU A 7 12.20 8.00 -2.33
N CYS A 8 12.97 7.92 -1.27
CA CYS A 8 14.13 8.76 -1.02
C CYS A 8 15.37 8.06 -1.62
N LEU A 9 16.12 8.76 -2.48
CA LEU A 9 17.29 8.16 -3.13
C LEU A 9 18.50 8.02 -2.20
N ASP A 10 18.51 8.71 -1.08
CA ASP A 10 19.64 8.67 -0.14
C ASP A 10 19.65 7.41 0.71
N ASP A 11 18.46 6.90 1.12
CA ASP A 11 18.32 5.80 2.07
C ASP A 11 17.24 4.77 1.70
N LEU A 12 16.63 4.91 0.53
CA LEU A 12 15.53 4.10 0.02
C LEU A 12 14.26 4.10 0.90
N SER A 13 14.12 5.04 1.82
CA SER A 13 12.89 5.20 2.59
C SER A 13 11.74 5.74 1.73
N SER A 14 10.51 5.53 2.20
CA SER A 14 9.33 6.24 1.73
C SER A 14 8.82 7.15 2.84
N SER A 15 8.07 8.19 2.50
CA SER A 15 7.54 9.09 3.52
C SER A 15 6.18 9.67 3.12
N ILE A 16 5.40 10.05 4.15
CA ILE A 16 4.17 10.80 3.97
C ILE A 16 4.38 12.21 4.52
N TRP A 17 3.91 13.18 3.77
CA TRP A 17 3.97 14.59 4.09
C TRP A 17 2.56 15.14 4.18
N THR A 18 2.30 15.98 5.18
CA THR A 18 1.09 16.82 5.20
C THR A 18 1.40 18.16 4.54
N TRP A 19 0.48 18.63 3.71
CA TRP A 19 0.50 19.97 3.14
C TRP A 19 -0.67 20.79 3.71
N TYR A 20 -0.43 22.05 4.02
CA TYR A 20 -1.38 22.87 4.77
C TYR A 20 -1.16 24.37 4.53
N ARG A 21 -2.13 25.17 4.97
CA ARG A 21 -2.00 26.61 5.00
C ARG A 21 -1.32 27.06 6.28
N ASP A 22 -0.21 27.79 6.13
CA ASP A 22 0.47 28.51 7.22
C ASP A 22 0.34 30.01 6.94
N GLY A 23 -0.68 30.63 7.51
CA GLY A 23 -1.07 32.00 7.16
C GLY A 23 -1.45 32.12 5.68
N SER A 24 -0.71 32.95 4.93
CA SER A 24 -0.91 33.15 3.49
C SER A 24 -0.11 32.19 2.60
N ARG A 25 0.73 31.32 3.17
CA ARG A 25 1.62 30.42 2.42
C ARG A 25 1.12 28.98 2.47
N TRP A 26 1.50 28.20 1.46
CA TRP A 26 1.45 26.76 1.52
C TRP A 26 2.73 26.21 2.14
N ALA A 27 2.58 25.27 3.05
CA ALA A 27 3.68 24.61 3.74
C ALA A 27 3.53 23.09 3.67
N VAL A 28 4.63 22.38 3.84
CA VAL A 28 4.68 20.91 3.91
C VAL A 28 5.49 20.50 5.15
N LYS A 29 5.08 19.38 5.75
CA LYS A 29 5.80 18.75 6.87
C LYS A 29 5.80 17.24 6.69
N LYS A 30 6.98 16.61 6.79
CA LYS A 30 7.08 15.13 6.87
C LYS A 30 6.47 14.67 8.19
N VAL A 31 5.52 13.75 8.13
CA VAL A 31 4.76 13.28 9.29
C VAL A 31 4.86 11.77 9.50
N ILE A 32 5.17 11.00 8.44
CA ILE A 32 5.45 9.57 8.53
C ILE A 32 6.74 9.29 7.77
N ASP A 33 7.61 8.47 8.35
CA ASP A 33 8.81 7.92 7.73
C ASP A 33 8.72 6.40 7.75
N ILE A 34 8.90 5.78 6.58
CA ILE A 34 8.84 4.33 6.42
C ILE A 34 10.20 3.88 5.88
N PRO A 35 11.06 3.30 6.74
CA PRO A 35 12.42 2.95 6.34
C PRO A 35 12.45 1.77 5.37
N ALA A 36 13.52 1.67 4.59
CA ALA A 36 13.82 0.48 3.81
C ALA A 36 14.11 -0.71 4.74
N GLU A 37 13.73 -1.90 4.30
CA GLU A 37 13.95 -3.16 5.03
C GLU A 37 15.29 -3.78 4.59
N PRO A 38 16.27 -3.98 5.50
CA PRO A 38 17.52 -4.66 5.17
C PRO A 38 17.27 -6.06 4.63
N ALA A 39 18.00 -6.44 3.59
CA ALA A 39 17.88 -7.76 2.97
C ALA A 39 19.21 -8.30 2.46
N ASP A 40 19.32 -9.63 2.38
CA ASP A 40 20.47 -10.31 1.78
C ASP A 40 20.55 -9.95 0.28
N PRO A 41 21.70 -9.45 -0.21
CA PRO A 41 21.89 -9.13 -1.63
C PRO A 41 21.58 -10.28 -2.59
N ASP A 42 21.75 -11.52 -2.17
CA ASP A 42 21.46 -12.68 -3.00
C ASP A 42 19.96 -12.92 -3.22
N GLN A 43 19.13 -12.40 -2.33
CA GLN A 43 17.66 -12.44 -2.46
C GLN A 43 17.08 -11.23 -3.20
N LEU A 44 17.89 -10.19 -3.42
CA LEU A 44 17.44 -8.96 -4.04
C LEU A 44 17.45 -9.04 -5.56
N PRO A 45 16.49 -8.40 -6.24
CA PRO A 45 16.56 -8.19 -7.68
C PRO A 45 17.82 -7.37 -8.04
N PRO A 46 18.35 -7.52 -9.27
CA PRO A 46 19.63 -6.92 -9.67
C PRO A 46 19.77 -5.44 -9.33
N MET A 47 18.71 -4.67 -9.50
CA MET A 47 18.71 -3.23 -9.26
C MET A 47 18.84 -2.84 -7.77
N LEU A 48 18.45 -3.72 -6.85
CA LEU A 48 18.50 -3.45 -5.41
C LEU A 48 19.73 -4.05 -4.70
N LYS A 49 20.49 -4.93 -5.37
CA LYS A 49 21.63 -5.62 -4.75
C LYS A 49 22.67 -4.70 -4.11
N GLY A 50 22.96 -3.57 -4.77
CA GLY A 50 23.92 -2.58 -4.28
C GLY A 50 23.48 -1.86 -3.00
N PHE A 51 22.19 -1.77 -2.76
CA PHE A 51 21.62 -1.09 -1.61
C PHE A 51 21.45 -2.00 -0.40
N LYS A 52 21.43 -3.33 -0.59
CA LYS A 52 21.23 -4.34 0.48
C LYS A 52 19.94 -4.13 1.27
N ALA A 53 18.92 -3.61 0.63
CA ALA A 53 17.65 -3.28 1.25
C ALA A 53 16.49 -3.30 0.23
N VAL A 54 15.29 -3.54 0.74
CA VAL A 54 14.03 -3.43 0.01
C VAL A 54 13.39 -2.10 0.37
N PRO A 55 13.20 -1.19 -0.60
CA PRO A 55 12.44 0.05 -0.36
C PRO A 55 10.96 -0.27 -0.09
N PRO A 56 10.25 0.50 0.75
CA PRO A 56 8.81 0.36 0.91
C PRO A 56 8.07 0.59 -0.41
N LEU A 57 8.48 1.56 -1.21
CA LEU A 57 7.81 1.98 -2.45
C LEU A 57 6.34 2.25 -2.20
N VAL A 58 6.05 3.34 -1.50
CA VAL A 58 4.65 3.76 -1.25
C VAL A 58 4.04 4.21 -2.55
N THR A 59 3.20 3.37 -3.15
CA THR A 59 2.62 3.61 -4.48
C THR A 59 1.24 4.21 -4.44
N ASP A 60 0.53 4.04 -3.33
CA ASP A 60 -0.81 4.58 -3.17
C ASP A 60 -1.12 4.93 -1.72
N ILE A 61 -1.93 5.98 -1.53
CA ILE A 61 -2.48 6.38 -0.24
C ILE A 61 -3.95 6.78 -0.43
N ASP A 62 -4.79 6.42 0.53
CA ASP A 62 -6.21 6.77 0.51
C ASP A 62 -6.70 7.11 1.92
N LEU A 63 -7.68 8.03 2.02
CA LEU A 63 -8.29 8.44 3.29
C LEU A 63 -9.66 7.77 3.47
N SER A 64 -9.95 7.36 4.71
CA SER A 64 -11.33 7.00 5.07
C SER A 64 -12.27 8.19 4.88
N MET A 65 -13.57 7.91 4.67
CA MET A 65 -14.59 8.92 4.41
C MET A 65 -14.80 9.93 5.54
N ASP A 66 -14.42 9.58 6.75
CA ASP A 66 -14.44 10.45 7.94
C ASP A 66 -13.12 11.19 8.18
N ASP A 67 -12.17 11.10 7.23
CA ASP A 67 -10.83 11.69 7.29
C ASP A 67 -9.99 11.24 8.51
N ARG A 68 -10.39 10.16 9.19
CA ARG A 68 -9.73 9.70 10.42
C ARG A 68 -8.55 8.77 10.16
N PHE A 69 -8.65 7.91 9.14
CA PHE A 69 -7.61 6.93 8.84
C PHE A 69 -6.99 7.15 7.46
N LEU A 70 -5.67 7.12 7.43
CA LEU A 70 -4.88 7.10 6.20
C LEU A 70 -4.37 5.68 5.97
N TYR A 71 -4.65 5.13 4.80
CA TYR A 71 -4.17 3.84 4.34
C TYR A 71 -3.00 4.01 3.39
N VAL A 72 -1.98 3.17 3.52
CA VAL A 72 -0.70 3.33 2.82
C VAL A 72 -0.23 2.00 2.26
N SER A 73 -0.13 1.93 0.93
CA SER A 73 0.37 0.76 0.19
C SER A 73 1.89 0.79 0.05
N CYS A 74 2.59 -0.15 0.67
CA CYS A 74 4.04 -0.32 0.57
C CYS A 74 4.37 -1.49 -0.38
N TRP A 75 4.33 -1.23 -1.68
CA TRP A 75 4.42 -2.24 -2.73
C TRP A 75 5.72 -3.07 -2.70
N GLY A 76 6.84 -2.46 -2.30
CA GLY A 76 8.13 -3.13 -2.26
C GLY A 76 8.26 -4.12 -1.10
N THR A 77 7.93 -3.70 0.12
CA THR A 77 8.02 -4.56 1.32
C THR A 77 6.82 -5.50 1.46
N GLY A 78 5.72 -5.24 0.75
CA GLY A 78 4.47 -6.01 0.89
C GLY A 78 3.63 -5.59 2.09
N ASP A 79 3.97 -4.50 2.76
CA ASP A 79 3.22 -4.00 3.90
C ASP A 79 2.05 -3.11 3.47
N PHE A 80 0.94 -3.22 4.19
CA PHE A 80 -0.18 -2.31 4.12
C PHE A 80 -0.41 -1.71 5.50
N HIS A 81 -0.36 -0.39 5.58
CA HIS A 81 -0.43 0.33 6.86
C HIS A 81 -1.72 1.11 6.98
N GLN A 82 -2.22 1.24 8.21
CA GLN A 82 -3.28 2.15 8.61
C GLN A 82 -2.74 3.10 9.68
N TYR A 83 -2.94 4.40 9.47
CA TYR A 83 -2.58 5.42 10.45
C TYR A 83 -3.83 6.19 10.89
N ASP A 84 -4.01 6.38 12.20
CA ASP A 84 -4.94 7.40 12.72
C ASP A 84 -4.31 8.78 12.48
N VAL A 85 -4.98 9.60 11.68
CA VAL A 85 -4.57 10.94 11.27
C VAL A 85 -5.48 12.03 11.83
N SER A 86 -6.24 11.74 12.91
CA SER A 86 -7.05 12.72 13.62
C SER A 86 -6.23 13.95 14.03
N ASP A 87 -4.94 13.77 14.35
CA ASP A 87 -3.95 14.83 14.33
C ASP A 87 -3.06 14.67 13.08
N PRO A 88 -3.27 15.48 12.03
CA PRO A 88 -2.52 15.34 10.78
C PRO A 88 -1.02 15.66 10.91
N PHE A 89 -0.59 16.22 12.04
CA PHE A 89 0.82 16.51 12.31
C PHE A 89 1.52 15.45 13.17
N ALA A 90 0.75 14.51 13.72
CA ALA A 90 1.23 13.41 14.54
C ALA A 90 0.46 12.08 14.28
N PRO A 91 0.49 11.56 13.03
CA PRO A 91 -0.14 10.27 12.69
C PRO A 91 0.34 9.14 13.58
N LYS A 92 -0.58 8.22 13.91
CA LYS A 92 -0.29 7.03 14.74
C LYS A 92 -0.58 5.77 13.97
N LEU A 93 0.39 4.86 13.86
CA LEU A 93 0.17 3.55 13.25
C LEU A 93 -0.83 2.75 14.12
N THR A 94 -1.95 2.35 13.54
CA THR A 94 -3.04 1.60 14.20
C THR A 94 -3.21 0.20 13.64
N GLY A 95 -2.70 -0.07 12.44
CA GLY A 95 -2.78 -1.39 11.83
C GLY A 95 -1.67 -1.60 10.79
N LYS A 96 -1.19 -2.83 10.70
CA LYS A 96 -0.23 -3.27 9.68
C LYS A 96 -0.51 -4.72 9.31
N VAL A 97 -0.57 -4.99 8.01
CA VAL A 97 -0.67 -6.34 7.45
C VAL A 97 0.39 -6.48 6.37
N ARG A 98 1.07 -7.63 6.30
CA ARG A 98 1.96 -7.97 5.19
C ARG A 98 1.30 -8.99 4.28
N ILE A 99 1.34 -8.73 2.98
CA ILE A 99 0.91 -9.65 1.92
C ILE A 99 1.75 -9.40 0.67
N GLY A 100 2.37 -10.45 0.14
CA GLY A 100 3.36 -10.30 -0.93
C GLY A 100 4.68 -9.70 -0.43
N GLY A 101 5.40 -9.01 -1.30
CA GLY A 101 6.68 -8.36 -1.08
C GLY A 101 7.79 -8.86 -2.01
N ILE A 102 8.86 -8.08 -2.13
CA ILE A 102 10.01 -8.43 -2.99
C ILE A 102 10.81 -9.59 -2.40
N VAL A 103 11.14 -9.53 -1.12
CA VAL A 103 11.96 -10.54 -0.44
C VAL A 103 11.18 -11.24 0.67
N SER A 104 10.74 -10.52 1.70
CA SER A 104 9.99 -11.09 2.84
C SER A 104 8.52 -11.27 2.47
N ARG A 105 8.21 -12.30 1.69
CA ARG A 105 6.88 -12.53 1.10
C ARG A 105 5.94 -13.20 2.09
N ALA A 106 4.80 -12.57 2.33
CA ALA A 106 3.68 -13.22 3.01
C ALA A 106 2.67 -13.76 1.99
N GLY A 107 1.99 -14.86 2.36
CA GLY A 107 0.98 -15.51 1.54
C GLY A 107 -0.44 -15.15 1.97
N HIS A 108 -1.41 -15.72 1.25
CA HIS A 108 -2.83 -15.70 1.59
C HIS A 108 -3.32 -17.14 1.79
N PRO A 109 -4.22 -17.43 2.76
CA PRO A 109 -4.68 -18.81 3.01
C PRO A 109 -5.22 -19.55 1.78
N LYS A 110 -5.82 -18.83 0.83
CA LYS A 110 -6.34 -19.41 -0.42
C LYS A 110 -5.33 -19.45 -1.57
N ALA A 111 -4.13 -18.92 -1.39
CA ALA A 111 -3.10 -18.93 -2.44
C ALA A 111 -2.25 -20.21 -2.46
N GLY A 112 -2.45 -21.12 -1.51
CA GLY A 112 -1.61 -22.29 -1.31
C GLY A 112 -0.34 -21.98 -0.52
N ASP A 113 0.58 -22.93 -0.50
CA ASP A 113 1.84 -22.81 0.24
C ASP A 113 2.79 -21.85 -0.48
N GLY A 114 3.39 -20.94 0.28
CA GLY A 114 4.38 -19.97 -0.19
C GLY A 114 3.92 -18.53 -0.11
N GLY A 115 4.86 -17.60 -0.27
CA GLY A 115 4.60 -16.16 -0.30
C GLY A 115 4.12 -15.70 -1.68
N LEU A 116 3.29 -14.68 -1.70
CA LEU A 116 2.84 -14.05 -2.94
C LEU A 116 3.90 -13.08 -3.48
N ASN A 117 4.03 -12.99 -4.79
CA ASN A 117 4.80 -11.94 -5.44
C ASN A 117 3.96 -10.69 -5.68
N GLY A 118 4.61 -9.54 -5.86
CA GLY A 118 3.95 -8.25 -5.82
C GLY A 118 3.65 -7.81 -4.39
N GLY A 119 3.11 -6.63 -4.22
CA GLY A 119 2.73 -6.07 -2.93
C GLY A 119 1.49 -5.19 -3.08
N PRO A 120 0.95 -4.64 -1.98
CA PRO A 120 -0.17 -3.71 -2.04
C PRO A 120 0.16 -2.53 -2.96
N GLN A 121 -0.69 -2.27 -3.95
CA GLN A 121 -0.46 -1.22 -4.92
C GLN A 121 -1.64 -0.24 -4.95
N MET A 122 -2.73 -0.52 -5.66
CA MET A 122 -3.92 0.34 -5.65
C MET A 122 -4.84 -0.05 -4.52
N VAL A 123 -5.15 0.90 -3.65
CA VAL A 123 -6.08 0.73 -2.54
C VAL A 123 -7.45 1.33 -2.87
N GLU A 124 -8.51 0.69 -2.38
CA GLU A 124 -9.87 1.22 -2.42
C GLU A 124 -10.59 0.88 -1.11
N ILE A 125 -11.28 1.85 -0.55
CA ILE A 125 -11.96 1.73 0.74
C ILE A 125 -13.47 1.81 0.51
N SER A 126 -14.24 0.89 1.09
CA SER A 126 -15.70 1.02 1.10
C SER A 126 -16.14 2.25 1.88
N ARG A 127 -17.31 2.82 1.54
CA ARG A 127 -17.83 4.04 2.19
C ARG A 127 -18.02 3.92 3.69
N ASP A 128 -18.29 2.72 4.18
CA ASP A 128 -18.41 2.46 5.62
C ASP A 128 -17.06 2.39 6.34
N GLY A 129 -15.94 2.48 5.58
CA GLY A 129 -14.58 2.44 6.11
C GLY A 129 -14.14 1.08 6.66
N ARG A 130 -14.92 0.02 6.44
CA ARG A 130 -14.68 -1.29 7.08
C ARG A 130 -14.02 -2.31 6.17
N ARG A 131 -14.09 -2.13 4.86
CA ARG A 131 -13.56 -3.05 3.86
C ARG A 131 -12.55 -2.32 3.01
N ILE A 132 -11.34 -2.85 2.97
CA ILE A 132 -10.25 -2.30 2.17
C ILE A 132 -9.85 -3.35 1.15
N TYR A 133 -9.78 -2.96 -0.11
CA TYR A 133 -9.37 -3.81 -1.22
C TYR A 133 -8.08 -3.27 -1.81
N PHE A 134 -7.18 -4.15 -2.21
CA PHE A 134 -6.03 -3.73 -3.00
C PHE A 134 -5.56 -4.82 -3.96
N THR A 135 -4.95 -4.36 -5.05
CA THR A 135 -4.31 -5.18 -6.08
C THR A 135 -2.79 -5.12 -5.95
N ASN A 136 -2.07 -5.97 -6.70
CA ASN A 136 -0.63 -6.16 -6.50
C ASN A 136 0.28 -5.68 -7.62
N SER A 137 -0.25 -5.22 -8.74
CA SER A 137 0.58 -4.89 -9.91
C SER A 137 0.66 -3.39 -10.12
N LEU A 138 1.86 -2.87 -10.31
CA LEU A 138 2.08 -1.47 -10.66
C LEU A 138 1.92 -1.26 -12.18
N TYR A 139 2.89 -1.73 -12.98
CA TYR A 139 2.85 -1.70 -14.45
C TYR A 139 3.64 -2.87 -15.03
N GLY A 140 3.13 -3.44 -16.11
CA GLY A 140 3.77 -4.58 -16.79
C GLY A 140 5.22 -4.33 -17.26
N ALA A 141 5.64 -3.08 -17.44
CA ALA A 141 7.02 -2.73 -17.78
C ALA A 141 7.92 -2.49 -16.56
N ILE A 142 7.34 -2.17 -15.40
CA ILE A 142 8.08 -1.89 -14.15
C ILE A 142 8.17 -3.13 -13.27
N ASP A 143 7.08 -3.89 -13.16
CA ASP A 143 7.01 -5.08 -12.30
C ASP A 143 8.21 -6.03 -12.46
N PRO A 144 8.67 -6.39 -13.69
CA PRO A 144 9.79 -7.31 -13.87
C PRO A 144 11.14 -6.79 -13.36
N GLN A 145 11.27 -5.50 -13.12
CA GLN A 145 12.51 -4.93 -12.58
C GLN A 145 12.67 -5.26 -11.09
N PHE A 146 11.55 -5.41 -10.37
CA PHE A 146 11.50 -5.75 -8.96
C PHE A 146 11.15 -7.22 -8.72
N TYR A 147 10.41 -7.82 -9.64
CA TYR A 147 9.98 -9.22 -9.63
C TYR A 147 10.38 -9.90 -10.96
N PRO A 148 11.68 -10.27 -11.11
CA PRO A 148 12.20 -10.82 -12.38
C PRO A 148 11.51 -12.11 -12.82
N GLU A 149 10.95 -12.87 -11.87
CA GLU A 149 10.16 -14.08 -12.13
C GLU A 149 8.76 -13.78 -12.69
N GLY A 150 8.37 -12.51 -12.74
CA GLY A 150 7.06 -12.04 -13.13
C GLY A 150 6.08 -11.97 -11.96
N LEU A 151 4.93 -11.34 -12.18
CA LEU A 151 3.84 -11.23 -11.22
C LEU A 151 2.65 -12.06 -11.65
N ASP A 152 2.04 -12.76 -10.69
CA ASP A 152 0.69 -13.27 -10.80
C ASP A 152 -0.29 -12.23 -10.25
N GLY A 153 -1.27 -11.82 -11.04
CA GLY A 153 -2.23 -10.79 -10.62
C GLY A 153 -3.16 -11.32 -9.53
N TRP A 154 -3.26 -10.58 -8.42
CA TRP A 154 -4.19 -10.90 -7.35
C TRP A 154 -4.80 -9.65 -6.71
N MET A 155 -5.93 -9.87 -6.03
CA MET A 155 -6.61 -8.89 -5.19
C MET A 155 -7.01 -9.55 -3.88
N VAL A 156 -6.85 -8.81 -2.78
CA VAL A 156 -7.25 -9.20 -1.44
C VAL A 156 -8.15 -8.16 -0.80
N LYS A 157 -8.81 -8.56 0.29
CA LYS A 157 -9.60 -7.68 1.14
C LYS A 157 -9.05 -7.70 2.56
N LEU A 158 -9.04 -6.55 3.21
CA LEU A 158 -8.85 -6.42 4.64
C LEU A 158 -10.14 -5.92 5.30
N ASP A 159 -10.35 -6.34 6.53
CA ASP A 159 -11.34 -5.77 7.41
C ASP A 159 -10.67 -4.75 8.35
N ALA A 160 -11.25 -3.55 8.45
CA ALA A 160 -10.79 -2.49 9.34
C ALA A 160 -11.71 -2.34 10.54
N GLY A 161 -11.10 -2.26 11.72
CA GLY A 161 -11.83 -1.98 12.95
C GLY A 161 -12.29 -0.51 13.05
N PRO A 162 -13.39 -0.23 13.73
CA PRO A 162 -13.93 1.14 13.88
C PRO A 162 -12.99 2.08 14.66
N ASP A 163 -12.14 1.54 15.51
CA ASP A 163 -11.14 2.28 16.28
C ASP A 163 -9.71 2.01 15.83
N GLY A 164 -9.56 1.52 14.60
CA GLY A 164 -8.30 1.09 14.02
C GLY A 164 -8.07 -0.42 14.12
N GLY A 165 -7.00 -0.86 13.47
CA GLY A 165 -6.66 -2.26 13.31
C GLY A 165 -7.08 -2.80 11.94
N LEU A 166 -6.27 -3.73 11.42
CA LEU A 166 -6.45 -4.38 10.14
C LEU A 166 -6.39 -5.89 10.31
N ALA A 167 -7.28 -6.60 9.65
CA ALA A 167 -7.25 -8.06 9.56
C ALA A 167 -7.42 -8.51 8.11
N LEU A 168 -6.58 -9.45 7.66
CA LEU A 168 -6.74 -10.06 6.34
C LEU A 168 -8.01 -10.91 6.35
N ASP A 169 -8.89 -10.70 5.36
CA ASP A 169 -10.03 -11.60 5.14
C ASP A 169 -9.50 -12.92 4.55
N PRO A 170 -9.59 -14.03 5.29
CA PRO A 170 -9.03 -15.31 4.84
C PRO A 170 -9.83 -15.94 3.69
N ASP A 171 -11.02 -15.42 3.41
CA ASP A 171 -11.95 -15.96 2.42
C ASP A 171 -11.96 -15.19 1.10
N PHE A 172 -11.48 -13.95 1.08
CA PHE A 172 -11.48 -13.12 -0.11
C PHE A 172 -10.12 -13.12 -0.80
N PHE A 173 -9.99 -13.87 -1.87
CA PHE A 173 -8.81 -13.93 -2.72
C PHE A 173 -9.21 -14.11 -4.18
N VAL A 174 -8.84 -13.14 -5.03
CA VAL A 174 -9.15 -13.17 -6.47
C VAL A 174 -7.85 -13.16 -7.25
N THR A 175 -7.76 -13.96 -8.32
CA THR A 175 -6.58 -14.04 -9.18
C THR A 175 -6.94 -13.82 -10.64
N TRP A 176 -5.95 -13.38 -11.41
CA TRP A 176 -6.04 -13.18 -12.85
C TRP A 176 -5.05 -14.08 -13.60
N PRO A 177 -5.32 -14.41 -14.86
CA PRO A 177 -4.32 -15.07 -15.72
C PRO A 177 -3.03 -14.22 -15.78
N LYS A 178 -1.87 -14.88 -15.87
CA LYS A 178 -0.53 -14.26 -15.86
C LYS A 178 -0.32 -13.08 -16.81
N SER A 179 -1.10 -13.03 -17.91
CA SER A 179 -1.05 -11.93 -18.89
C SER A 179 -1.80 -10.66 -18.44
N HIS A 180 -2.55 -10.72 -17.34
CA HIS A 180 -3.39 -9.62 -16.88
C HIS A 180 -2.80 -9.00 -15.62
N ARG A 181 -2.93 -7.66 -15.53
CA ARG A 181 -2.47 -6.86 -14.39
C ARG A 181 -3.66 -6.15 -13.79
N PRO A 182 -4.23 -6.67 -12.68
CA PRO A 182 -5.30 -5.99 -11.96
C PRO A 182 -4.75 -4.68 -11.39
N HIS A 183 -5.54 -3.63 -11.45
CA HIS A 183 -5.12 -2.31 -11.02
C HIS A 183 -6.14 -1.66 -10.10
N GLN A 184 -7.12 -0.94 -10.62
CA GLN A 184 -8.10 -0.24 -9.81
C GLN A 184 -9.30 -1.12 -9.45
N VAL A 185 -9.81 -0.95 -8.23
CA VAL A 185 -11.05 -1.57 -7.75
C VAL A 185 -12.19 -0.54 -7.83
N ARG A 186 -13.39 -1.02 -8.18
CA ARG A 186 -14.64 -0.25 -8.08
C ARG A 186 -15.71 -1.18 -7.58
N LEU A 187 -16.54 -0.70 -6.66
CA LEU A 187 -17.61 -1.47 -6.06
C LEU A 187 -18.97 -1.00 -6.59
N GLU A 188 -19.94 -1.91 -6.60
CA GLU A 188 -21.29 -1.64 -7.05
C GLU A 188 -21.93 -0.50 -6.23
N GLY A 189 -22.71 0.35 -6.92
CA GLY A 189 -23.43 1.44 -6.30
C GLY A 189 -22.55 2.61 -5.83
N GLY A 190 -21.30 2.67 -6.31
CA GLY A 190 -20.35 3.69 -5.87
C GLY A 190 -19.98 3.56 -4.40
N ASP A 191 -19.90 2.31 -3.88
CA ASP A 191 -19.52 2.03 -2.49
C ASP A 191 -18.00 2.03 -2.32
N CYS A 192 -17.34 3.07 -2.81
CA CYS A 192 -15.89 3.24 -2.67
C CYS A 192 -15.53 4.70 -2.36
N SER A 193 -14.37 4.88 -1.70
CA SER A 193 -13.85 6.18 -1.30
C SER A 193 -13.57 7.08 -2.51
N SER A 194 -12.99 6.54 -3.57
CA SER A 194 -12.65 7.28 -4.78
C SER A 194 -13.87 7.79 -5.56
N ASP A 195 -15.04 7.16 -5.40
CA ASP A 195 -16.29 7.62 -6.00
C ASP A 195 -17.00 8.68 -5.17
N SER A 196 -16.61 8.85 -3.90
CA SER A 196 -17.28 9.73 -2.94
C SER A 196 -17.09 11.20 -3.25
N TYR A 197 -16.03 11.55 -3.93
CA TYR A 197 -15.73 12.92 -4.33
C TYR A 197 -16.56 13.41 -5.52
N CYS A 198 -17.29 12.53 -6.15
CA CYS A 198 -18.14 12.86 -7.31
C CYS A 198 -19.54 13.36 -6.92
N TYR A 199 -19.90 13.31 -5.65
CA TYR A 199 -21.24 13.64 -5.16
C TYR A 199 -21.17 14.60 -3.99
N PRO A 200 -21.88 15.74 -4.06
CA PRO A 200 -21.99 16.67 -2.94
C PRO A 200 -22.77 16.09 -1.77
#